data_f7e667597fd169ca9c3ce4539c6c98fc
#
_entry.id   f7e667597fd169ca9c3ce4539c6c98fc
#
_cell.length_a   1.000
_cell.length_b   1.000
_cell.length_c   1.000
_cell.angle_alpha   90.00
_cell.angle_beta   90.00
_cell.angle_gamma   90.00
#
_symmetry.space_group_name_H-M   'P 1'
#
loop_
_entity.id
_entity.type
_entity.pdbx_description
1 polymer ?
#
loop_
_entity_poly.entity_id
_entity_poly.type
_entity_poly.pdbx_seq_one_letter_code
_entity_poly.pdbx_strand_id
1 'polypeptide(L)'
;MTAAAGDEPGPDVVLRALADPNRRQILRLVRGTELPAGQIAAHFANVTQQGISQHLRVLERAGLLSERRAGTRRLYTLRPEPLDQVRAVLAEFWPAALTQLKAAVERDNPPSGGTS
;
A
#
# COMPACT_ATOMS: atom_id res chain seq x y z
N MET A 1 8.30 24.43 7.00
CA MET A 1 8.24 23.93 6.56
C MET A 1 8.23 23.53 5.81
N THR A 2 8.38 23.17 5.59
CA THR A 2 8.32 22.77 5.00
C THR A 2 8.03 22.19 4.31
N ALA A 3 8.15 22.44 3.98
CA ALA A 3 7.18 21.98 3.37
C ALA A 3 7.42 21.03 2.41
N ALA A 4 8.12 21.28 1.47
CA ALA A 4 8.38 20.31 0.53
C ALA A 4 8.62 19.04 1.23
N ALA A 5 9.46 19.12 2.12
CA ALA A 5 9.76 17.95 2.85
C ALA A 5 8.50 17.46 3.45
N GLY A 6 7.68 18.36 3.84
CA GLY A 6 6.48 17.96 4.46
C GLY A 6 5.49 17.35 3.53
N ASP A 7 5.76 17.39 2.25
CA ASP A 7 4.79 16.83 1.32
C ASP A 7 4.64 15.35 1.43
N GLU A 8 5.68 14.69 1.88
CA GLU A 8 5.56 13.24 2.00
C GLU A 8 4.76 12.93 3.25
N PRO A 9 3.67 12.17 3.16
CA PRO A 9 2.90 11.84 4.34
C PRO A 9 3.74 11.06 5.34
N GLY A 10 3.54 11.33 6.61
CA GLY A 10 4.25 10.62 7.65
C GLY A 10 3.72 9.20 7.86
N PRO A 11 4.42 8.41 8.70
CA PRO A 11 4.02 7.03 8.90
C PRO A 11 2.62 6.85 9.48
N ASP A 12 2.17 7.79 10.29
CA ASP A 12 0.83 7.67 10.87
C ASP A 12 -0.25 7.70 9.81
N VAL A 13 -0.10 8.55 8.81
CA VAL A 13 -1.08 8.64 7.73
C VAL A 13 -1.10 7.34 6.95
N VAL A 14 0.07 6.80 6.68
CA VAL A 14 0.18 5.54 5.93
C VAL A 14 -0.43 4.40 6.75
N LEU A 15 -0.12 4.34 8.04
CA LEU A 15 -0.66 3.29 8.90
C LEU A 15 -2.18 3.35 8.99
N ARG A 16 -2.74 4.55 9.09
CA ARG A 16 -4.19 4.68 9.12
C ARG A 16 -4.82 4.21 7.83
N ALA A 17 -4.20 4.55 6.70
CA ALA A 17 -4.72 4.09 5.42
C ALA A 17 -4.72 2.58 5.34
N LEU A 18 -3.71 1.94 5.90
CA LEU A 18 -3.60 0.47 5.87
C LEU A 18 -4.47 -0.22 6.91
N ALA A 19 -5.02 0.51 7.86
CA ALA A 19 -5.77 -0.09 8.94
C ALA A 19 -7.13 -0.66 8.53
N ASP A 20 -7.63 -0.25 7.39
CA ASP A 20 -8.94 -0.68 6.93
C ASP A 20 -8.80 -1.85 5.96
N PRO A 21 -9.52 -2.96 6.19
CA PRO A 21 -9.36 -4.13 5.31
C PRO A 21 -9.81 -3.89 3.88
N ASN A 22 -10.81 -3.03 3.67
CA ASN A 22 -11.22 -2.72 2.31
C ASN A 22 -10.14 -1.95 1.57
N ARG A 23 -9.46 -1.06 2.26
CA ARG A 23 -8.37 -0.32 1.63
C ARG A 23 -7.20 -1.25 1.28
N ARG A 24 -6.90 -2.20 2.15
CA ARG A 24 -5.87 -3.18 1.82
C ARG A 24 -6.26 -4.01 0.61
N GLN A 25 -7.55 -4.33 0.49
CA GLN A 25 -8.01 -5.09 -0.67
C GLN A 25 -7.89 -4.27 -1.95
N ILE A 26 -8.19 -2.99 -1.88
CA ILE A 26 -8.00 -2.12 -3.04
C ILE A 26 -6.53 -2.16 -3.49
N LEU A 27 -5.61 -2.05 -2.53
CA LEU A 27 -4.18 -2.06 -2.88
C LEU A 27 -3.77 -3.37 -3.53
N ARG A 28 -4.34 -4.49 -3.07
CA ARG A 28 -4.04 -5.78 -3.71
C ARG A 28 -4.52 -5.82 -5.15
N LEU A 29 -5.68 -5.21 -5.40
CA LEU A 29 -6.25 -5.22 -6.75
C LEU A 29 -5.41 -4.41 -7.73
N VAL A 30 -4.76 -3.37 -7.25
CA VAL A 30 -4.01 -2.48 -8.14
C VAL A 30 -2.50 -2.63 -7.97
N ARG A 31 -2.08 -3.71 -7.38
CA ARG A 31 -0.66 -4.02 -7.27
C ARG A 31 -0.18 -4.55 -8.60
N GLY A 32 0.70 -3.80 -9.25
CA GLY A 32 1.26 -4.23 -10.52
C GLY A 32 0.34 -4.04 -11.71
N THR A 33 -0.76 -3.31 -11.54
CA THR A 33 -1.66 -3.05 -12.64
C THR A 33 -2.38 -1.73 -12.40
N GLU A 34 -3.14 -1.30 -13.38
CA GLU A 34 -3.96 -0.09 -13.25
C GLU A 34 -5.41 -0.44 -13.46
N LEU A 35 -6.29 0.08 -12.62
CA LEU A 35 -7.73 -0.16 -12.77
C LEU A 35 -8.50 1.13 -12.58
N PRO A 36 -9.58 1.33 -13.34
CA PRO A 36 -10.48 2.45 -13.06
C PRO A 36 -11.33 2.17 -11.84
N ALA A 37 -11.83 3.25 -11.24
CA ALA A 37 -12.59 3.15 -10.00
C ALA A 37 -13.78 2.20 -10.12
N GLY A 38 -14.45 2.19 -11.27
CA GLY A 38 -15.59 1.31 -11.46
C GLY A 38 -15.22 -0.16 -11.37
N GLN A 39 -14.07 -0.52 -11.93
CA GLN A 39 -13.62 -1.90 -11.85
C GLN A 39 -13.18 -2.27 -10.45
N ILE A 40 -12.58 -1.32 -9.75
CA ILE A 40 -12.24 -1.55 -8.34
C ILE A 40 -13.52 -1.81 -7.55
N ALA A 41 -14.51 -0.94 -7.73
CA ALA A 41 -15.77 -1.05 -6.99
C ALA A 41 -16.48 -2.38 -7.26
N ALA A 42 -16.31 -2.92 -8.44
CA ALA A 42 -16.98 -4.18 -8.79
C ALA A 42 -16.54 -5.35 -7.95
N HIS A 43 -15.42 -5.23 -7.26
CA HIS A 43 -14.91 -6.30 -6.39
C HIS A 43 -15.48 -6.24 -4.98
N PHE A 44 -16.35 -5.26 -4.69
CA PHE A 44 -16.87 -5.07 -3.33
C PHE A 44 -18.39 -5.13 -3.32
N ALA A 45 -18.91 -6.21 -2.82
CA ALA A 45 -20.36 -6.40 -2.81
C ALA A 45 -21.06 -5.52 -1.78
N ASN A 46 -20.37 -5.23 -0.68
CA ASN A 46 -21.00 -4.56 0.45
C ASN A 46 -20.50 -3.14 0.69
N VAL A 47 -19.86 -2.55 -0.31
CA VAL A 47 -19.35 -1.20 -0.18
C VAL A 47 -19.96 -0.37 -1.30
N THR A 48 -20.48 0.80 -0.95
CA THR A 48 -21.08 1.68 -1.96
C THR A 48 -20.00 2.31 -2.81
N GLN A 49 -20.40 2.82 -3.97
CA GLN A 49 -19.47 3.56 -4.82
C GLN A 49 -18.89 4.76 -4.09
N GLN A 50 -19.72 5.40 -3.28
CA GLN A 50 -19.26 6.50 -2.48
C GLN A 50 -18.21 6.06 -1.48
N GLY A 51 -18.42 4.88 -0.88
CA GLY A 51 -17.45 4.31 0.04
C GLY A 51 -16.13 4.02 -0.65
N ILE A 52 -16.19 3.46 -1.86
CA ILE A 52 -14.97 3.20 -2.62
C ILE A 52 -14.24 4.52 -2.93
N SER A 53 -14.98 5.54 -3.36
CA SER A 53 -14.37 6.83 -3.65
C SER A 53 -13.67 7.40 -2.43
N GLN A 54 -14.26 7.24 -1.26
CA GLN A 54 -13.67 7.72 -0.03
C GLN A 54 -12.39 6.96 0.29
N HIS A 55 -12.42 5.64 0.12
CA HIS A 55 -11.22 4.82 0.34
C HIS A 55 -10.10 5.21 -0.62
N LEU A 56 -10.44 5.47 -1.88
CA LEU A 56 -9.44 5.89 -2.85
C LEU A 56 -8.81 7.21 -2.45
N ARG A 57 -9.60 8.15 -1.94
CA ARG A 57 -9.06 9.42 -1.49
C ARG A 57 -8.12 9.27 -0.32
N VAL A 58 -8.49 8.43 0.64
CA VAL A 58 -7.63 8.18 1.79
C VAL A 58 -6.30 7.60 1.33
N LEU A 59 -6.34 6.62 0.43
CA LEU A 59 -5.13 6.00 -0.08
C LEU A 59 -4.28 6.97 -0.89
N GLU A 60 -4.90 7.84 -1.67
CA GLU A 60 -4.16 8.84 -2.42
C GLU A 60 -3.48 9.84 -1.49
N ARG A 61 -4.16 10.28 -0.45
CA ARG A 61 -3.57 11.21 0.51
C ARG A 61 -2.39 10.60 1.23
N ALA A 62 -2.44 9.30 1.44
CA ALA A 62 -1.32 8.60 2.06
C ALA A 62 -0.19 8.34 1.08
N GLY A 63 -0.37 8.68 -0.19
CA GLY A 63 0.66 8.45 -1.20
C GLY A 63 0.74 7.02 -1.68
N LEU A 64 -0.22 6.18 -1.29
CA LEU A 64 -0.20 4.75 -1.65
C LEU A 64 -0.85 4.45 -2.98
N LEU A 65 -1.55 5.40 -3.56
CA LEU A 65 -2.13 5.27 -4.89
C LEU A 65 -1.67 6.42 -5.75
N SER A 66 -1.35 6.13 -6.99
CA SER A 66 -1.21 7.16 -7.99
C SER A 66 -2.35 7.03 -8.98
N GLU A 67 -2.68 8.15 -9.59
CA GLU A 67 -3.78 8.25 -10.49
C GLU A 67 -3.28 8.79 -11.81
N ARG A 68 -3.78 8.26 -12.89
CA ARG A 68 -3.42 8.76 -14.20
C ARG A 68 -4.66 8.82 -15.08
N ARG A 69 -4.75 9.81 -15.92
CA ARG A 69 -5.86 9.92 -16.84
C ARG A 69 -5.61 9.14 -18.10
N ALA A 70 -6.63 8.43 -18.55
CA ALA A 70 -6.59 7.74 -19.81
C ALA A 70 -7.94 8.03 -20.48
N GLY A 71 -7.96 9.05 -21.36
CA GLY A 71 -9.20 9.52 -21.93
C GLY A 71 -10.05 10.17 -20.88
N THR A 72 -11.28 9.70 -20.73
CA THR A 72 -12.18 10.22 -19.71
C THR A 72 -12.10 9.44 -18.41
N ARG A 73 -11.21 8.45 -18.33
CA ARG A 73 -11.13 7.59 -17.17
C ARG A 73 -9.92 7.93 -16.35
N ARG A 74 -10.02 7.64 -15.05
CA ARG A 74 -8.90 7.73 -14.13
C ARG A 74 -8.50 6.34 -13.75
N LEU A 75 -7.22 6.04 -13.89
CA LEU A 75 -6.69 4.74 -13.56
C LEU A 75 -5.84 4.83 -12.32
N TYR A 76 -6.00 3.87 -11.44
CA TYR A 76 -5.30 3.85 -10.15
C TYR A 76 -4.35 2.69 -10.07
N THR A 77 -3.18 2.92 -9.50
CA THR A 77 -2.22 1.85 -9.26
C THR A 77 -1.53 2.08 -7.92
N LEU A 78 -1.00 1.02 -7.35
CA LEU A 78 -0.28 1.08 -6.09
C LEU A 78 1.04 1.82 -6.25
N ARG A 79 1.31 2.72 -5.31
CA ARG A 79 2.60 3.35 -5.13
C ARG A 79 3.19 2.80 -3.85
N PRO A 80 4.20 1.95 -3.91
CA PRO A 80 4.67 1.31 -2.68
C PRO A 80 5.64 2.14 -1.86
N GLU A 81 6.17 3.24 -2.39
CA GLU A 81 7.21 4.01 -1.71
C GLU A 81 6.87 4.42 -0.27
N PRO A 82 5.65 4.88 0.04
CA PRO A 82 5.37 5.25 1.43
C PRO A 82 5.43 4.09 2.41
N LEU A 83 5.40 2.85 1.92
CA LEU A 83 5.49 1.70 2.82
C LEU A 83 6.83 1.63 3.54
N ASP A 84 7.86 2.29 3.01
CA ASP A 84 9.15 2.35 3.71
C ASP A 84 9.03 3.03 5.07
N GLN A 85 8.12 3.98 5.20
CA GLN A 85 7.92 4.64 6.48
C GLN A 85 7.33 3.69 7.51
N VAL A 86 6.44 2.80 7.06
CA VAL A 86 5.87 1.79 7.93
C VAL A 86 6.92 0.78 8.33
N ARG A 87 7.75 0.38 7.39
CA ARG A 87 8.85 -0.53 7.68
C ARG A 87 9.75 0.03 8.76
N ALA A 88 10.06 1.33 8.69
CA ALA A 88 10.92 1.95 9.68
C ALA A 88 10.29 1.94 11.07
N VAL A 89 8.99 2.18 11.14
CA VAL A 89 8.29 2.12 12.42
C VAL A 89 8.33 0.71 12.99
N LEU A 90 8.02 -0.28 12.16
CA LEU A 90 8.02 -1.67 12.61
C LEU A 90 9.41 -2.11 13.07
N ALA A 91 10.44 -1.59 12.42
CA ALA A 91 11.80 -1.95 12.80
C ALA A 91 12.14 -1.53 14.23
N GLU A 92 11.51 -0.47 14.73
CA GLU A 92 11.76 -0.02 16.10
C GLU A 92 11.29 -1.04 17.13
N PHE A 93 10.25 -1.79 16.77
CA PHE A 93 9.64 -2.73 17.73
C PHE A 93 9.91 -4.18 17.38
N TRP A 94 10.55 -4.43 16.26
CA TRP A 94 10.77 -5.80 15.80
C TRP A 94 11.85 -6.45 16.67
N PRO A 95 11.58 -7.59 17.29
CA PRO A 95 12.57 -8.20 18.16
C PRO A 95 13.80 -8.65 17.39
N ALA A 96 14.97 -8.41 17.97
CA ALA A 96 16.23 -8.82 17.34
C ALA A 96 16.25 -10.33 17.11
N ALA A 97 15.70 -11.08 18.05
CA ALA A 97 15.68 -12.54 17.92
C ALA A 97 14.93 -12.98 16.67
N LEU A 98 13.82 -12.33 16.36
CA LEU A 98 13.07 -12.67 15.15
C LEU A 98 13.83 -12.29 13.91
N THR A 99 14.54 -11.17 13.94
CA THR A 99 15.35 -10.78 12.82
C THR A 99 16.45 -11.80 12.54
N GLN A 100 17.10 -12.27 13.60
CA GLN A 100 18.14 -13.26 13.46
C GLN A 100 17.59 -14.60 12.95
N LEU A 101 16.44 -14.98 13.46
CA LEU A 101 15.82 -16.21 13.01
C LEU A 101 15.46 -16.14 11.54
N LYS A 102 14.93 -15.03 11.11
CA LYS A 102 14.57 -14.86 9.71
C LYS A 102 15.81 -14.94 8.83
N ALA A 103 16.87 -14.30 9.24
CA ALA A 103 18.11 -14.34 8.47
C ALA A 103 18.66 -15.76 8.38
N ALA A 104 18.59 -16.52 9.47
CA ALA A 104 19.06 -17.89 9.47
C ALA A 104 18.22 -18.76 8.54
N VAL A 105 16.92 -18.60 8.59
CA VAL A 105 16.04 -19.36 7.71
C VAL A 105 16.29 -19.03 6.25
N GLU A 106 16.51 -17.77 5.96
CA GLU A 106 16.76 -17.36 4.57
C GLU A 106 18.08 -17.89 4.06
N ARG A 107 19.07 -18.02 4.93
CA ARG A 107 20.34 -18.60 4.51
C ARG A 107 20.20 -20.07 4.18
N ASP A 108 19.42 -20.80 4.97
CA ASP A 108 19.23 -22.23 4.74
C ASP A 108 18.26 -22.48 3.60
N ASN A 109 17.31 -21.60 3.43
CA ASN A 109 16.29 -21.74 2.42
C ASN A 109 16.19 -20.47 1.63
N PRO A 110 17.06 -20.25 0.68
CA PRO A 110 17.01 -19.02 -0.09
C PRO A 110 15.67 -18.87 -0.77
N PRO A 111 15.22 -17.66 -0.83
CA PRO A 111 13.97 -17.44 -1.50
C PRO A 111 14.03 -17.91 -2.90
N SER A 112 13.10 -18.44 -3.12
CA SER A 112 12.93 -18.82 -4.30
C SER A 112 13.43 -18.75 -5.34
N GLY A 113 13.24 -17.92 -5.73
CA GLY A 113 13.64 -17.89 -6.90
C GLY A 113 14.62 -18.82 -7.02
N GLY A 114 15.25 -18.70 -6.20
CA GLY A 114 16.30 -19.44 -6.32
C GLY A 114 16.13 -20.79 -6.49
N THR A 115 15.48 -21.20 -6.25
CA THR A 115 15.53 -22.39 -6.32
C THR A 115 15.48 -23.02 -7.16
N SER A 116 15.18 -22.92 -7.52
CA SER A 116 15.15 -23.71 -8.36
C SER A 116 15.78 -24.39 -8.47
#